data_8ade067f495f5cd52935481d8d457f71
#
_entry.id   8ade067f495f5cd52935481d8d457f71
#
_cell.length_a   1.000
_cell.length_b   1.000
_cell.length_c   1.000
_cell.angle_alpha   90.00
_cell.angle_beta   90.00
_cell.angle_gamma   90.00
#
_symmetry.space_group_name_H-M   'P 1'
#
loop_
_entity.id
_entity.type
_entity.pdbx_description
1 polymer ?
#
loop_
_entity_poly.entity_id
_entity_poly.type
_entity_poly.pdbx_seq_one_letter_code
_entity_poly.pdbx_strand_id
1 'polypeptide(L)'
;MKKILFFALAVFAFAACQQTQTSNEGESASQDTLDIPECVVTGVPDSLGLDPFYVKYVDVNGLPLISSWRVPDSAFVAAHRTLYAMTCMLPEAVLDSMVARGTRIAIMGRYEGTTDIPEHHHLINDTTLNWDLRARGLGGDLELPLTSCAEENVLGYQIDKYHAEDILIHEFAHSIHLIGLMLAVPDFDSRLKTCYENAKARGILDGTYRITDKEEYFAEGIQDWFNTNAEMDHPDGKHNYVNTREELEEFDPDLYNLIAEYFPKTSLHISKHPKVNNITRNDYKQ
;
A
#
# COMPACT_ATOMS: atom_id res chain seq x y z
N MET A 1 19.57 75.20 -53.17
CA MET A 1 19.25 73.82 -53.61
C MET A 1 18.67 73.10 -52.37
N LYS A 2 17.32 73.07 -52.26
CA LYS A 2 16.60 72.41 -51.16
C LYS A 2 15.83 71.25 -51.74
N LYS A 3 16.18 70.01 -51.40
CA LYS A 3 15.43 68.80 -51.80
C LYS A 3 14.24 68.60 -50.83
N ILE A 4 13.06 68.60 -51.39
CA ILE A 4 11.82 68.33 -50.71
C ILE A 4 11.63 66.81 -50.69
N LEU A 5 11.48 66.18 -49.54
CA LEU A 5 11.24 64.78 -49.36
C LEU A 5 9.73 64.57 -49.12
N PHE A 6 9.08 63.84 -50.04
CA PHE A 6 7.69 63.44 -49.88
C PHE A 6 7.60 62.26 -48.94
N PHE A 7 6.81 62.41 -47.88
CA PHE A 7 6.40 61.29 -46.99
C PHE A 7 5.12 60.70 -47.55
N ALA A 8 5.18 59.44 -47.97
CA ALA A 8 4.01 58.64 -48.28
C ALA A 8 3.49 57.95 -47.02
N LEU A 9 2.26 58.26 -46.65
CA LEU A 9 1.58 57.67 -45.50
C LEU A 9 0.97 56.31 -45.92
N ALA A 10 1.56 55.21 -45.49
CA ALA A 10 0.98 53.88 -45.69
C ALA A 10 0.06 53.56 -44.49
N VAL A 11 -1.24 53.43 -44.77
CA VAL A 11 -2.24 52.98 -43.85
C VAL A 11 -2.16 51.47 -43.79
N PHE A 12 -1.70 50.93 -42.67
CA PHE A 12 -1.78 49.50 -42.39
C PHE A 12 -3.10 49.21 -41.66
N ALA A 13 -3.97 48.49 -42.36
CA ALA A 13 -5.17 47.89 -41.76
C ALA A 13 -4.71 46.70 -40.87
N PHE A 14 -4.87 46.81 -39.57
CA PHE A 14 -4.74 45.67 -38.66
C PHE A 14 -5.95 44.76 -38.79
N ALA A 15 -5.77 43.61 -39.45
CA ALA A 15 -6.67 42.50 -39.32
C ALA A 15 -6.39 41.79 -38.00
N ALA A 16 -7.30 41.89 -37.05
CA ALA A 16 -7.23 41.14 -35.79
C ALA A 16 -7.49 39.66 -36.08
N CYS A 17 -6.45 38.85 -36.16
CA CYS A 17 -6.55 37.41 -36.06
C CYS A 17 -6.85 37.07 -34.56
N GLN A 18 -8.07 36.68 -34.28
CA GLN A 18 -8.40 35.95 -33.06
C GLN A 18 -7.71 34.59 -33.12
N GLN A 19 -6.60 34.46 -32.37
CA GLN A 19 -6.04 33.15 -32.00
C GLN A 19 -6.98 32.52 -31.01
N THR A 20 -7.74 31.54 -31.46
CA THR A 20 -8.36 30.53 -30.61
C THR A 20 -7.23 29.81 -29.89
N GLN A 21 -7.06 30.06 -28.59
CA GLN A 21 -6.29 29.20 -27.71
C GLN A 21 -7.04 27.87 -27.64
N THR A 22 -6.57 26.89 -28.38
CA THR A 22 -6.81 25.50 -28.07
C THR A 22 -6.04 25.20 -26.78
N SER A 23 -6.75 25.14 -25.66
CA SER A 23 -6.28 24.48 -24.45
C SER A 23 -5.92 23.05 -24.82
N ASN A 24 -4.63 22.76 -24.89
CA ASN A 24 -4.16 21.40 -24.76
C ASN A 24 -4.57 20.94 -23.35
N GLU A 25 -5.71 20.28 -23.27
CA GLU A 25 -5.98 19.36 -22.17
C GLU A 25 -4.91 18.27 -22.29
N GLY A 26 -3.96 18.28 -21.33
CA GLY A 26 -2.98 17.24 -21.19
C GLY A 26 -3.70 15.90 -21.18
N GLU A 27 -3.25 14.97 -22.00
CA GLU A 27 -3.61 13.56 -21.91
C GLU A 27 -3.41 13.13 -20.46
N SER A 28 -4.51 13.06 -19.73
CA SER A 28 -4.61 12.27 -18.54
C SER A 28 -4.25 10.85 -18.95
N ALA A 29 -3.07 10.39 -18.56
CA ALA A 29 -2.73 8.98 -18.62
C ALA A 29 -3.93 8.22 -18.05
N SER A 30 -4.54 7.34 -18.84
CA SER A 30 -5.62 6.49 -18.38
C SER A 30 -5.08 5.69 -17.22
N GLN A 31 -5.46 6.05 -15.99
CA GLN A 31 -5.30 5.14 -14.86
C GLN A 31 -6.09 3.89 -15.24
N ASP A 32 -5.40 2.77 -15.42
CA ASP A 32 -6.03 1.49 -15.59
C ASP A 32 -6.92 1.24 -14.36
N THR A 33 -8.20 1.52 -14.52
CA THR A 33 -9.18 1.28 -13.46
C THR A 33 -9.38 -0.23 -13.38
N LEU A 34 -8.86 -0.86 -12.33
CA LEU A 34 -9.15 -2.25 -12.03
C LEU A 34 -10.66 -2.44 -11.86
N ASP A 35 -11.20 -3.46 -12.52
CA ASP A 35 -12.58 -3.90 -12.30
C ASP A 35 -12.62 -4.71 -11.00
N ILE A 36 -12.86 -4.02 -9.90
CA ILE A 36 -12.84 -4.61 -8.55
C ILE A 36 -14.24 -5.15 -8.25
N PRO A 37 -14.38 -6.44 -7.89
CA PRO A 37 -15.65 -7.01 -7.48
C PRO A 37 -16.30 -6.27 -6.32
N GLU A 38 -17.62 -6.36 -6.23
CA GLU A 38 -18.36 -5.78 -5.10
C GLU A 38 -17.92 -6.44 -3.78
N CYS A 39 -17.62 -5.61 -2.78
CA CYS A 39 -17.30 -6.07 -1.43
C CYS A 39 -18.58 -6.33 -0.64
N VAL A 40 -18.88 -7.58 -0.35
CA VAL A 40 -20.05 -7.99 0.43
C VAL A 40 -19.60 -8.53 1.78
N VAL A 41 -19.81 -7.74 2.84
CA VAL A 41 -19.49 -8.16 4.22
C VAL A 41 -20.54 -9.12 4.73
N THR A 42 -20.09 -10.30 5.18
CA THR A 42 -20.96 -11.37 5.71
C THR A 42 -20.48 -11.82 7.10
N GLY A 43 -21.20 -12.77 7.68
CA GLY A 43 -20.71 -13.53 8.84
C GLY A 43 -19.60 -14.50 8.43
N VAL A 44 -18.73 -14.83 9.38
CA VAL A 44 -17.65 -15.81 9.16
C VAL A 44 -18.26 -17.19 8.90
N PRO A 45 -17.90 -17.89 7.82
CA PRO A 45 -18.36 -19.26 7.57
C PRO A 45 -17.82 -20.23 8.63
N ASP A 46 -18.70 -21.09 9.19
CA ASP A 46 -18.33 -22.10 10.18
C ASP A 46 -17.22 -23.05 9.68
N SER A 47 -17.16 -23.28 8.37
CA SER A 47 -16.16 -24.13 7.75
C SER A 47 -14.72 -23.64 7.91
N LEU A 48 -14.52 -22.36 8.20
CA LEU A 48 -13.18 -21.78 8.43
C LEU A 48 -12.65 -22.11 9.83
N GLY A 49 -13.51 -22.46 10.79
CA GLY A 49 -13.10 -22.84 12.16
C GLY A 49 -12.32 -21.77 12.89
N LEU A 50 -12.58 -20.49 12.61
CA LEU A 50 -11.88 -19.35 13.20
C LEU A 50 -12.33 -19.10 14.65
N ASP A 51 -11.51 -18.35 15.39
CA ASP A 51 -11.87 -17.92 16.75
C ASP A 51 -13.17 -17.10 16.73
N PRO A 52 -14.07 -17.28 17.73
CA PRO A 52 -15.33 -16.51 17.85
C PRO A 52 -15.15 -14.98 17.95
N PHE A 53 -13.95 -14.49 18.16
CA PHE A 53 -13.62 -13.07 18.05
C PHE A 53 -13.99 -12.51 16.67
N TYR A 54 -13.78 -13.31 15.61
CA TYR A 54 -14.07 -12.93 14.25
C TYR A 54 -15.55 -13.17 13.93
N VAL A 55 -16.25 -12.11 13.58
CA VAL A 55 -17.68 -12.16 13.25
C VAL A 55 -18.01 -11.56 11.89
N LYS A 56 -17.06 -10.86 11.26
CA LYS A 56 -17.18 -10.30 9.92
C LYS A 56 -16.17 -10.92 8.97
N TYR A 57 -16.62 -11.11 7.73
CA TYR A 57 -15.85 -11.82 6.70
C TYR A 57 -16.13 -11.25 5.32
N VAL A 58 -15.08 -11.19 4.50
CA VAL A 58 -15.11 -11.01 3.05
C VAL A 58 -14.09 -11.97 2.43
N ASP A 59 -14.44 -12.60 1.31
CA ASP A 59 -13.49 -13.35 0.51
C ASP A 59 -12.73 -12.41 -0.44
N VAL A 60 -11.41 -12.54 -0.49
CA VAL A 60 -10.56 -11.82 -1.45
C VAL A 60 -9.71 -12.84 -2.19
N ASN A 61 -10.17 -13.29 -3.35
CA ASN A 61 -9.49 -14.29 -4.16
C ASN A 61 -9.11 -15.57 -3.38
N GLY A 62 -10.04 -16.05 -2.53
CA GLY A 62 -9.84 -17.22 -1.68
C GLY A 62 -9.18 -16.95 -0.34
N LEU A 63 -8.77 -15.72 -0.06
CA LEU A 63 -8.14 -15.30 1.19
C LEU A 63 -9.17 -14.62 2.11
N PRO A 64 -9.37 -15.11 3.35
CA PRO A 64 -10.27 -14.51 4.32
C PRO A 64 -9.79 -13.13 4.78
N LEU A 65 -10.59 -12.09 4.56
CA LEU A 65 -10.51 -10.80 5.25
C LEU A 65 -11.51 -10.82 6.39
N ILE A 66 -11.06 -10.69 7.63
CA ILE A 66 -11.82 -10.94 8.85
C ILE A 66 -11.64 -9.84 9.90
N SER A 67 -12.62 -9.71 10.78
CA SER A 67 -12.50 -8.82 11.96
C SER A 67 -13.53 -9.12 13.04
N SER A 68 -13.36 -8.46 14.19
CA SER A 68 -14.38 -8.35 15.22
C SER A 68 -15.58 -7.51 14.74
N TRP A 69 -16.63 -7.49 15.54
CA TRP A 69 -17.82 -6.65 15.30
C TRP A 69 -17.55 -5.13 15.36
N ARG A 70 -16.42 -4.72 15.96
CA ARG A 70 -16.06 -3.31 16.19
C ARG A 70 -15.61 -2.58 14.93
N VAL A 71 -15.10 -3.31 13.96
CA VAL A 71 -14.61 -2.74 12.70
C VAL A 71 -15.78 -2.39 11.79
N PRO A 72 -15.89 -1.16 11.25
CA PRO A 72 -16.97 -0.79 10.36
C PRO A 72 -16.82 -1.44 8.98
N ASP A 73 -17.94 -1.68 8.29
CA ASP A 73 -17.92 -2.28 6.95
C ASP A 73 -17.14 -1.44 5.93
N SER A 74 -17.05 -0.12 6.14
CA SER A 74 -16.22 0.75 5.29
C SER A 74 -14.72 0.37 5.31
N ALA A 75 -14.21 -0.19 6.43
CA ALA A 75 -12.85 -0.68 6.48
C ALA A 75 -12.67 -1.95 5.62
N PHE A 76 -13.69 -2.81 5.57
CA PHE A 76 -13.69 -3.96 4.67
C PHE A 76 -13.70 -3.53 3.20
N VAL A 77 -14.52 -2.56 2.84
CA VAL A 77 -14.56 -2.03 1.46
C VAL A 77 -13.21 -1.45 1.04
N ALA A 78 -12.57 -0.68 1.90
CA ALA A 78 -11.25 -0.11 1.63
C ALA A 78 -10.16 -1.21 1.54
N ALA A 79 -10.09 -2.10 2.53
CA ALA A 79 -9.13 -3.19 2.56
C ALA A 79 -9.32 -4.17 1.39
N HIS A 80 -10.58 -4.53 1.06
CA HIS A 80 -10.89 -5.39 -0.09
C HIS A 80 -10.31 -4.83 -1.39
N ARG A 81 -10.47 -3.52 -1.62
CA ARG A 81 -9.91 -2.85 -2.79
C ARG A 81 -8.39 -2.98 -2.86
N THR A 82 -7.71 -2.71 -1.75
CA THR A 82 -6.25 -2.83 -1.62
C THR A 82 -5.80 -4.27 -1.87
N LEU A 83 -6.38 -5.22 -1.16
CA LEU A 83 -6.02 -6.64 -1.24
C LEU A 83 -6.31 -7.23 -2.63
N TYR A 84 -7.42 -6.84 -3.25
CA TYR A 84 -7.73 -7.27 -4.62
C TYR A 84 -6.68 -6.76 -5.60
N ALA A 85 -6.29 -5.49 -5.53
CA ALA A 85 -5.23 -4.95 -6.38
C ALA A 85 -3.88 -5.68 -6.16
N MET A 86 -3.57 -6.08 -4.94
CA MET A 86 -2.36 -6.82 -4.62
C MET A 86 -2.39 -8.30 -5.06
N THR A 87 -3.57 -8.87 -5.33
CA THR A 87 -3.72 -10.30 -5.62
C THR A 87 -4.19 -10.63 -7.03
N CYS A 88 -4.82 -9.69 -7.73
CA CYS A 88 -5.50 -9.94 -9.01
C CYS A 88 -4.58 -10.37 -10.17
N MET A 89 -3.28 -10.10 -10.09
CA MET A 89 -2.28 -10.52 -11.08
C MET A 89 -1.36 -11.63 -10.59
N LEU A 90 -1.48 -12.05 -9.32
CA LEU A 90 -0.66 -13.15 -8.83
C LEU A 90 -0.96 -14.44 -9.59
N PRO A 91 0.05 -15.24 -9.94
CA PRO A 91 -0.17 -16.57 -10.50
C PRO A 91 -1.06 -17.43 -9.60
N GLU A 92 -1.93 -18.24 -10.19
CA GLU A 92 -2.84 -19.14 -9.45
C GLU A 92 -2.09 -19.99 -8.40
N ALA A 93 -0.93 -20.53 -8.76
CA ALA A 93 -0.10 -21.31 -7.84
C ALA A 93 0.36 -20.53 -6.60
N VAL A 94 0.50 -19.20 -6.70
CA VAL A 94 0.84 -18.33 -5.56
C VAL A 94 -0.34 -18.20 -4.63
N LEU A 95 -1.53 -17.93 -5.17
CA LEU A 95 -2.77 -17.89 -4.38
C LEU A 95 -3.08 -19.24 -3.75
N ASP A 96 -2.96 -20.34 -4.51
CA ASP A 96 -3.14 -21.71 -4.00
C ASP A 96 -2.20 -22.01 -2.84
N SER A 97 -0.93 -21.59 -2.93
CA SER A 97 0.03 -21.74 -1.82
C SER A 97 -0.43 -21.00 -0.57
N MET A 98 -0.88 -19.76 -0.73
CA MET A 98 -1.37 -18.93 0.39
C MET A 98 -2.64 -19.53 1.02
N VAL A 99 -3.60 -19.92 0.20
CA VAL A 99 -4.86 -20.56 0.66
C VAL A 99 -4.58 -21.88 1.39
N ALA A 100 -3.75 -22.75 0.81
CA ALA A 100 -3.40 -24.04 1.40
C ALA A 100 -2.69 -23.90 2.76
N ARG A 101 -2.02 -22.79 3.00
CA ARG A 101 -1.36 -22.46 4.28
C ARG A 101 -2.26 -21.73 5.26
N GLY A 102 -3.52 -21.44 4.89
CA GLY A 102 -4.49 -20.75 5.74
C GLY A 102 -4.19 -19.26 5.91
N THR A 103 -3.55 -18.64 4.91
CA THR A 103 -3.30 -17.19 4.94
C THR A 103 -4.59 -16.43 5.06
N ARG A 104 -4.62 -15.47 5.98
CA ARG A 104 -5.76 -14.60 6.24
C ARG A 104 -5.34 -13.20 6.65
N ILE A 105 -6.25 -12.26 6.53
CA ILE A 105 -6.01 -10.85 6.85
C ILE A 105 -7.00 -10.42 7.92
N ALA A 106 -6.51 -9.90 9.05
CA ALA A 106 -7.35 -9.41 10.14
C ALA A 106 -7.25 -7.90 10.28
N ILE A 107 -8.38 -7.21 10.25
CA ILE A 107 -8.45 -5.79 10.62
C ILE A 107 -8.75 -5.72 12.10
N MET A 108 -7.86 -5.10 12.89
CA MET A 108 -8.14 -4.74 14.27
C MET A 108 -8.84 -3.39 14.34
N GLY A 109 -9.88 -3.30 15.18
CA GLY A 109 -10.58 -2.04 15.38
C GLY A 109 -9.67 -0.97 16.02
N ARG A 110 -9.96 0.28 15.78
CA ARG A 110 -9.22 1.43 16.39
C ARG A 110 -9.18 1.41 17.91
N TYR A 111 -10.09 0.66 18.54
CA TYR A 111 -10.19 0.47 19.98
C TYR A 111 -9.56 -0.85 20.46
N GLU A 112 -9.09 -1.66 19.56
CA GLU A 112 -8.43 -2.93 19.82
C GLU A 112 -6.91 -2.73 19.73
N GLY A 113 -6.17 -3.51 20.51
CA GLY A 113 -4.73 -3.62 20.41
C GLY A 113 -4.33 -4.79 19.52
N THR A 114 -3.06 -4.86 19.19
CA THR A 114 -2.47 -6.01 18.48
C THR A 114 -2.72 -7.31 19.23
N THR A 115 -2.64 -7.28 20.56
CA THR A 115 -2.84 -8.46 21.42
C THR A 115 -4.31 -8.88 21.61
N ASP A 116 -5.28 -8.09 21.12
CA ASP A 116 -6.68 -8.49 21.07
C ASP A 116 -6.97 -9.45 19.90
N ILE A 117 -6.11 -9.46 18.87
CA ILE A 117 -6.18 -10.45 17.79
C ILE A 117 -5.81 -11.83 18.37
N PRO A 118 -6.66 -12.85 18.23
CA PRO A 118 -6.46 -14.15 18.88
C PRO A 118 -5.10 -14.78 18.62
N GLU A 119 -4.62 -14.73 17.39
CA GLU A 119 -3.33 -15.28 16.97
C GLU A 119 -2.15 -14.52 17.56
N HIS A 120 -2.32 -13.24 17.85
CA HIS A 120 -1.30 -12.39 18.46
C HIS A 120 -1.42 -12.30 19.99
N HIS A 121 -2.41 -12.96 20.59
CA HIS A 121 -2.67 -12.88 22.04
C HIS A 121 -1.45 -13.30 22.88
N HIS A 122 -0.62 -14.21 22.39
CA HIS A 122 0.61 -14.64 23.05
C HIS A 122 1.61 -13.50 23.30
N LEU A 123 1.56 -12.42 22.49
CA LEU A 123 2.43 -11.26 22.63
C LEU A 123 2.18 -10.43 23.91
N ILE A 124 1.06 -10.65 24.60
CA ILE A 124 0.79 -10.03 25.90
C ILE A 124 1.82 -10.45 26.97
N ASN A 125 2.47 -11.60 26.77
CA ASN A 125 3.49 -12.13 27.69
C ASN A 125 4.88 -11.57 27.43
N ASP A 126 5.08 -10.77 26.40
CA ASP A 126 6.35 -10.09 26.15
C ASP A 126 6.54 -8.98 27.18
N THR A 127 7.52 -9.16 28.07
CA THR A 127 7.83 -8.18 29.13
C THR A 127 8.74 -7.04 28.64
N THR A 128 9.27 -7.14 27.43
CA THR A 128 10.21 -6.18 26.84
C THR A 128 9.51 -5.11 26.00
N LEU A 129 8.39 -5.46 25.39
CA LEU A 129 7.63 -4.59 24.49
C LEU A 129 6.14 -4.59 24.87
N ASN A 130 5.53 -3.40 24.78
CA ASN A 130 4.06 -3.28 24.73
C ASN A 130 3.62 -3.31 23.26
N TRP A 131 3.20 -4.46 22.77
CA TRP A 131 2.85 -4.67 21.37
C TRP A 131 1.68 -3.81 20.91
N ASP A 132 0.71 -3.50 21.77
CA ASP A 132 -0.42 -2.62 21.42
C ASP A 132 0.02 -1.17 21.15
N LEU A 133 1.16 -0.77 21.73
CA LEU A 133 1.78 0.52 21.46
C LEU A 133 2.82 0.42 20.33
N ARG A 134 3.52 -0.72 20.21
CA ARG A 134 4.62 -0.91 19.27
C ARG A 134 4.14 -1.05 17.83
N ALA A 135 3.13 -1.86 17.59
CA ALA A 135 2.67 -2.21 16.25
C ALA A 135 1.16 -2.01 16.09
N ARG A 136 0.76 -1.54 14.92
CA ARG A 136 -0.64 -1.46 14.48
C ARG A 136 -0.84 -2.23 13.16
N GLY A 137 0.10 -3.11 12.85
CA GLY A 137 0.10 -4.09 11.79
C GLY A 137 1.24 -5.06 12.03
N LEU A 138 1.11 -6.30 11.57
CA LEU A 138 2.10 -7.37 11.57
C LEU A 138 1.92 -8.22 10.31
N GLY A 139 3.02 -8.48 9.61
CA GLY A 139 3.04 -9.37 8.45
C GLY A 139 2.88 -10.84 8.84
N GLY A 140 2.27 -11.61 7.96
CA GLY A 140 2.18 -13.06 8.14
C GLY A 140 3.39 -13.77 7.53
N ASP A 141 3.74 -14.89 8.13
CA ASP A 141 4.80 -15.78 7.70
C ASP A 141 4.36 -17.26 7.70
N LEU A 142 5.32 -18.18 7.53
CA LEU A 142 5.02 -19.63 7.49
C LEU A 142 4.61 -20.22 8.84
N GLU A 143 4.98 -19.59 9.95
CA GLU A 143 4.60 -20.03 11.30
C GLU A 143 3.26 -19.46 11.70
N LEU A 144 2.99 -18.20 11.33
CA LEU A 144 1.73 -17.52 11.59
C LEU A 144 1.23 -16.82 10.30
N PRO A 145 0.45 -17.53 9.47
CA PRO A 145 -0.01 -17.00 8.18
C PRO A 145 -1.16 -16.00 8.32
N LEU A 146 -0.96 -14.98 9.15
CA LEU A 146 -1.91 -13.93 9.44
C LEU A 146 -1.27 -12.55 9.26
N THR A 147 -1.72 -11.80 8.25
CA THR A 147 -1.50 -10.36 8.20
C THR A 147 -2.49 -9.66 9.08
N SER A 148 -2.06 -8.70 9.88
CA SER A 148 -2.95 -7.80 10.61
C SER A 148 -2.69 -6.34 10.28
N CYS A 149 -3.73 -5.51 10.33
CA CYS A 149 -3.63 -4.07 10.14
C CYS A 149 -4.74 -3.36 10.93
N ALA A 150 -4.52 -2.12 11.32
CA ALA A 150 -5.47 -1.35 12.08
C ALA A 150 -6.47 -0.57 11.22
N GLU A 151 -7.71 -0.49 11.70
CA GLU A 151 -8.81 0.28 11.10
C GLU A 151 -8.40 1.73 10.79
N GLU A 152 -7.67 2.37 11.71
CA GLU A 152 -7.27 3.77 11.55
C GLU A 152 -6.30 4.00 10.38
N ASN A 153 -5.45 3.03 10.06
CA ASN A 153 -4.57 3.12 8.89
C ASN A 153 -5.36 2.84 7.61
N VAL A 154 -6.15 1.76 7.59
CA VAL A 154 -6.99 1.39 6.42
C VAL A 154 -7.94 2.53 6.01
N LEU A 155 -8.47 3.28 6.97
CA LEU A 155 -9.41 4.39 6.73
C LEU A 155 -8.77 5.78 6.80
N GLY A 156 -7.47 5.88 7.06
CA GLY A 156 -6.74 7.14 7.12
C GLY A 156 -7.22 8.07 8.24
N TYR A 157 -7.49 7.55 9.43
CA TYR A 157 -7.90 8.37 10.57
C TYR A 157 -6.74 9.21 11.12
N GLN A 158 -7.04 10.39 11.68
CA GLN A 158 -5.99 11.25 12.27
C GLN A 158 -5.23 10.62 13.44
N ILE A 159 -5.80 9.62 14.10
CA ILE A 159 -5.14 8.88 15.18
C ILE A 159 -4.12 7.86 14.67
N ASP A 160 -4.09 7.62 13.36
CA ASP A 160 -3.12 6.73 12.75
C ASP A 160 -1.70 7.28 12.95
N LYS A 161 -0.82 6.46 13.49
CA LYS A 161 0.58 6.86 13.69
C LYS A 161 1.45 6.73 12.43
N TYR A 162 0.91 6.11 11.38
CA TYR A 162 1.56 5.89 10.09
C TYR A 162 0.96 6.76 8.99
N HIS A 163 0.65 8.01 9.29
CA HIS A 163 -0.15 8.94 8.50
C HIS A 163 0.11 9.03 7.00
N ALA A 164 1.30 8.65 6.55
CA ALA A 164 1.75 8.84 5.18
C ALA A 164 2.00 7.52 4.45
N GLU A 165 1.78 6.38 5.10
CA GLU A 165 2.03 5.05 4.54
C GLU A 165 0.85 4.10 4.76
N ASP A 166 0.63 3.18 3.81
CA ASP A 166 -0.38 2.12 3.93
C ASP A 166 0.26 0.86 4.52
N ILE A 167 -0.02 0.62 5.81
CA ILE A 167 0.54 -0.52 6.55
C ILE A 167 -0.09 -1.84 6.11
N LEU A 168 -1.33 -1.84 5.62
CA LEU A 168 -1.94 -3.06 5.09
C LEU A 168 -1.15 -3.57 3.88
N ILE A 169 -0.73 -2.67 2.98
CA ILE A 169 0.10 -3.03 1.82
C ILE A 169 1.44 -3.59 2.27
N HIS A 170 2.12 -2.93 3.21
CA HIS A 170 3.40 -3.37 3.74
C HIS A 170 3.33 -4.78 4.35
N GLU A 171 2.43 -4.97 5.31
CA GLU A 171 2.32 -6.23 6.05
C GLU A 171 1.79 -7.38 5.18
N PHE A 172 0.90 -7.09 4.23
CA PHE A 172 0.43 -8.12 3.31
C PHE A 172 1.47 -8.49 2.25
N ALA A 173 2.37 -7.57 1.89
CA ALA A 173 3.52 -7.88 1.03
C ALA A 173 4.42 -8.97 1.65
N HIS A 174 4.64 -8.97 2.96
CA HIS A 174 5.34 -10.06 3.65
C HIS A 174 4.64 -11.41 3.43
N SER A 175 3.32 -11.48 3.59
CA SER A 175 2.59 -12.72 3.36
C SER A 175 2.65 -13.18 1.90
N ILE A 176 2.51 -12.26 0.94
CA ILE A 176 2.66 -12.59 -0.50
C ILE A 176 4.06 -13.11 -0.78
N HIS A 177 5.09 -12.49 -0.21
CA HIS A 177 6.47 -12.94 -0.38
C HIS A 177 6.70 -14.33 0.25
N LEU A 178 6.51 -14.43 1.57
CA LEU A 178 6.98 -15.58 2.35
C LEU A 178 6.10 -16.83 2.18
N ILE A 179 4.80 -16.65 1.95
CA ILE A 179 3.84 -17.75 1.88
C ILE A 179 3.43 -18.04 0.44
N GLY A 180 3.45 -17.03 -0.42
CA GLY A 180 3.09 -17.12 -1.81
C GLY A 180 4.29 -17.32 -2.75
N LEU A 181 4.93 -16.21 -3.10
CA LEU A 181 5.95 -16.16 -4.17
C LEU A 181 7.17 -17.04 -3.87
N MET A 182 7.70 -17.02 -2.66
CA MET A 182 8.86 -17.81 -2.26
C MET A 182 8.62 -19.33 -2.41
N LEU A 183 7.39 -19.77 -2.18
CA LEU A 183 7.05 -21.20 -2.24
C LEU A 183 6.58 -21.65 -3.63
N ALA A 184 5.87 -20.82 -4.35
CA ALA A 184 5.25 -21.18 -5.62
C ALA A 184 6.08 -20.80 -6.85
N VAL A 185 7.03 -19.85 -6.73
CA VAL A 185 7.89 -19.39 -7.83
C VAL A 185 9.34 -19.77 -7.52
N PRO A 186 9.91 -20.79 -8.15
CA PRO A 186 11.16 -21.44 -7.70
C PRO A 186 12.38 -20.52 -7.58
N ASP A 187 12.47 -19.45 -8.37
CA ASP A 187 13.61 -18.53 -8.39
C ASP A 187 13.33 -17.16 -7.78
N PHE A 188 12.09 -16.91 -7.34
CA PHE A 188 11.68 -15.58 -6.85
C PHE A 188 12.57 -15.09 -5.71
N ASP A 189 12.74 -15.90 -4.66
CA ASP A 189 13.48 -15.50 -3.47
C ASP A 189 14.98 -15.24 -3.77
N SER A 190 15.57 -16.01 -4.68
CA SER A 190 16.95 -15.80 -5.12
C SER A 190 17.12 -14.54 -5.97
N ARG A 191 16.12 -14.20 -6.79
CA ARG A 191 16.07 -12.97 -7.58
C ARG A 191 15.90 -11.76 -6.66
N LEU A 192 14.95 -11.81 -5.73
CA LEU A 192 14.75 -10.75 -4.74
C LEU A 192 16.02 -10.50 -3.92
N LYS A 193 16.67 -11.57 -3.46
CA LYS A 193 17.95 -11.46 -2.75
C LYS A 193 19.01 -10.76 -3.61
N THR A 194 19.07 -11.07 -4.90
CA THR A 194 20.02 -10.43 -5.82
C THR A 194 19.74 -8.94 -5.96
N CYS A 195 18.46 -8.55 -6.13
CA CYS A 195 18.07 -7.13 -6.16
C CYS A 195 18.50 -6.41 -4.88
N TYR A 196 18.19 -7.00 -3.72
CA TYR A 196 18.54 -6.43 -2.40
C TYR A 196 20.05 -6.23 -2.24
N GLU A 197 20.86 -7.27 -2.55
CA GLU A 197 22.31 -7.18 -2.42
C GLU A 197 22.93 -6.16 -3.39
N ASN A 198 22.40 -6.06 -4.61
CA ASN A 198 22.81 -5.04 -5.59
C ASN A 198 22.48 -3.63 -5.09
N ALA A 199 21.27 -3.40 -4.60
CA ALA A 199 20.84 -2.11 -4.06
C ALA A 199 21.70 -1.70 -2.85
N LYS A 200 21.97 -2.66 -1.96
CA LYS A 200 22.85 -2.46 -0.79
C LYS A 200 24.29 -2.13 -1.21
N ALA A 201 24.83 -2.84 -2.21
CA ALA A 201 26.17 -2.57 -2.72
C ALA A 201 26.30 -1.19 -3.40
N ARG A 202 25.21 -0.66 -3.97
CA ARG A 202 25.13 0.71 -4.50
C ARG A 202 24.99 1.77 -3.39
N GLY A 203 24.71 1.38 -2.14
CA GLY A 203 24.52 2.29 -1.00
C GLY A 203 23.17 3.03 -1.05
N ILE A 204 22.23 2.64 -1.93
CA ILE A 204 20.96 3.35 -2.08
C ILE A 204 19.97 3.04 -0.94
N LEU A 205 20.22 2.01 -0.15
CA LEU A 205 19.38 1.64 0.99
C LEU A 205 19.84 2.31 2.31
N ASP A 206 20.97 3.02 2.29
CA ASP A 206 21.57 3.58 3.49
C ASP A 206 20.63 4.59 4.18
N GLY A 207 20.43 4.43 5.47
CA GLY A 207 19.58 5.31 6.27
C GLY A 207 18.07 5.11 6.04
N THR A 208 17.66 4.00 5.44
CA THR A 208 16.24 3.61 5.29
C THR A 208 15.94 2.28 5.96
N TYR A 209 14.65 1.98 6.18
CA TYR A 209 14.21 0.71 6.77
C TYR A 209 14.43 -0.48 5.83
N ARG A 210 14.45 -0.23 4.50
CA ARG A 210 14.73 -1.21 3.44
C ARG A 210 16.08 -1.93 3.60
N ILE A 211 17.05 -1.33 4.34
CA ILE A 211 18.38 -1.96 4.55
C ILE A 211 18.36 -3.11 5.55
N THR A 212 17.27 -3.26 6.31
CA THR A 212 17.14 -4.25 7.38
C THR A 212 17.36 -5.67 6.87
N ASP A 213 16.56 -6.07 5.90
CA ASP A 213 16.61 -7.35 5.20
C ASP A 213 15.88 -7.28 3.86
N LYS A 214 15.87 -8.39 3.10
CA LYS A 214 15.20 -8.44 1.79
C LYS A 214 13.67 -8.44 1.89
N GLU A 215 13.13 -8.87 3.03
CA GLU A 215 11.69 -8.90 3.32
C GLU A 215 11.16 -7.47 3.45
N GLU A 216 11.84 -6.63 4.25
CA GLU A 216 11.50 -5.21 4.38
C GLU A 216 11.76 -4.43 3.09
N TYR A 217 12.85 -4.74 2.39
CA TYR A 217 13.15 -4.17 1.08
C TYR A 217 12.03 -4.41 0.06
N PHE A 218 11.46 -5.62 0.05
CA PHE A 218 10.34 -5.95 -0.81
C PHE A 218 9.06 -5.24 -0.40
N ALA A 219 8.72 -5.25 0.90
CA ALA A 219 7.50 -4.64 1.43
C ALA A 219 7.46 -3.12 1.17
N GLU A 220 8.56 -2.42 1.43
CA GLU A 220 8.73 -1.00 1.10
C GLU A 220 8.61 -0.74 -0.41
N GLY A 221 9.19 -1.61 -1.25
CA GLY A 221 9.07 -1.50 -2.70
C GLY A 221 7.64 -1.70 -3.20
N ILE A 222 6.84 -2.53 -2.54
CA ILE A 222 5.41 -2.70 -2.85
C ILE A 222 4.61 -1.46 -2.45
N GLN A 223 4.94 -0.79 -1.33
CA GLN A 223 4.32 0.49 -0.99
C GLN A 223 4.62 1.56 -2.04
N ASP A 224 5.87 1.66 -2.52
CA ASP A 224 6.23 2.57 -3.63
C ASP A 224 5.46 2.23 -4.91
N TRP A 225 5.39 0.93 -5.25
CA TRP A 225 4.70 0.46 -6.45
C TRP A 225 3.24 0.91 -6.52
N PHE A 226 2.55 0.95 -5.37
CA PHE A 226 1.17 1.39 -5.27
C PHE A 226 1.02 2.88 -4.94
N ASN A 227 2.11 3.65 -4.83
CA ASN A 227 2.14 5.08 -4.47
C ASN A 227 1.56 5.33 -3.07
N THR A 228 1.95 4.52 -2.11
CA THR A 228 1.40 4.51 -0.74
C THR A 228 2.47 4.50 0.35
N ASN A 229 3.71 4.80 0.01
CA ASN A 229 4.80 4.95 0.98
C ASN A 229 4.91 6.39 1.49
N ALA A 230 5.61 6.57 2.61
CA ALA A 230 5.93 7.89 3.15
C ALA A 230 7.10 8.53 2.40
N GLU A 231 6.99 9.84 2.15
CA GLU A 231 8.03 10.64 1.51
C GLU A 231 8.83 11.43 2.55
N MET A 232 10.16 11.39 2.43
CA MET A 232 11.09 12.20 3.22
C MET A 232 12.18 12.78 2.31
N ASP A 233 12.42 14.08 2.37
CA ASP A 233 13.45 14.77 1.56
C ASP A 233 14.84 14.12 1.70
N HIS A 234 15.13 13.57 2.87
CA HIS A 234 16.39 12.88 3.19
C HIS A 234 16.10 11.63 4.03
N PRO A 235 16.96 10.58 3.94
CA PRO A 235 16.83 9.39 4.77
C PRO A 235 16.73 9.75 6.26
N ASP A 236 15.66 9.28 6.92
CA ASP A 236 15.36 9.57 8.32
C ASP A 236 15.53 8.36 9.26
N GLY A 237 16.07 7.27 8.73
CA GLY A 237 16.20 5.98 9.41
C GLY A 237 15.09 5.00 9.04
N LYS A 238 14.05 5.46 8.28
CA LYS A 238 12.96 4.63 7.76
C LYS A 238 12.75 4.90 6.28
N HIS A 239 12.40 6.12 5.93
CA HIS A 239 12.00 6.53 4.58
C HIS A 239 13.05 7.42 3.93
N ASN A 240 12.91 7.62 2.62
CA ASN A 240 13.62 8.60 1.80
C ASN A 240 12.61 9.29 0.86
N TYR A 241 13.08 9.88 -0.24
CA TYR A 241 12.21 10.58 -1.19
C TYR A 241 11.41 9.63 -2.10
N VAL A 242 11.70 8.31 -2.10
CA VAL A 242 11.03 7.34 -2.98
C VAL A 242 9.74 6.88 -2.32
N ASN A 243 8.61 7.26 -2.92
CA ASN A 243 7.28 6.88 -2.46
C ASN A 243 6.28 6.61 -3.60
N THR A 244 6.75 6.71 -4.85
CA THR A 244 5.96 6.45 -6.05
C THR A 244 6.61 5.39 -6.91
N ARG A 245 5.80 4.76 -7.77
CA ARG A 245 6.26 3.76 -8.73
C ARG A 245 7.27 4.33 -9.72
N GLU A 246 7.04 5.57 -10.15
CA GLU A 246 7.90 6.30 -11.07
C GLU A 246 9.28 6.55 -10.44
N GLU A 247 9.32 6.94 -9.19
CA GLU A 247 10.57 7.12 -8.44
C GLU A 247 11.26 5.79 -8.15
N LEU A 248 10.50 4.73 -7.85
CA LEU A 248 11.06 3.38 -7.71
C LEU A 248 11.75 2.91 -9.00
N GLU A 249 11.17 3.18 -10.19
CA GLU A 249 11.75 2.82 -11.48
C GLU A 249 13.12 3.48 -11.70
N GLU A 250 13.26 4.75 -11.31
CA GLU A 250 14.51 5.50 -11.42
C GLU A 250 15.53 5.09 -10.34
N PHE A 251 15.07 4.88 -9.13
CA PHE A 251 15.90 4.61 -7.95
C PHE A 251 16.44 3.19 -7.94
N ASP A 252 15.57 2.21 -8.17
CA ASP A 252 15.89 0.78 -8.13
C ASP A 252 15.17 -0.01 -9.24
N PRO A 253 15.66 0.09 -10.49
CA PRO A 253 15.05 -0.59 -11.62
C PRO A 253 15.04 -2.13 -11.49
N ASP A 254 15.95 -2.72 -10.72
CA ASP A 254 15.97 -4.17 -10.49
C ASP A 254 14.75 -4.61 -9.69
N LEU A 255 14.45 -3.91 -8.59
CA LEU A 255 13.26 -4.16 -7.78
C LEU A 255 11.98 -3.84 -8.55
N TYR A 256 11.94 -2.68 -9.21
CA TYR A 256 10.79 -2.28 -10.04
C TYR A 256 10.41 -3.37 -11.06
N ASN A 257 11.40 -3.88 -11.82
CA ASN A 257 11.15 -4.90 -12.82
C ASN A 257 10.68 -6.23 -12.21
N LEU A 258 11.20 -6.61 -11.04
CA LEU A 258 10.75 -7.81 -10.32
C LEU A 258 9.29 -7.67 -9.88
N ILE A 259 8.91 -6.53 -9.31
CA ILE A 259 7.55 -6.25 -8.85
C ILE A 259 6.57 -6.21 -10.03
N ALA A 260 6.96 -5.62 -11.16
CA ALA A 260 6.14 -5.47 -12.36
C ALA A 260 5.63 -6.81 -12.93
N GLU A 261 6.27 -7.93 -12.61
CA GLU A 261 5.85 -9.25 -13.07
C GLU A 261 4.59 -9.76 -12.36
N TYR A 262 4.27 -9.22 -11.16
CA TYR A 262 3.27 -9.77 -10.25
C TYR A 262 2.14 -8.80 -9.89
N PHE A 263 2.33 -7.50 -10.11
CA PHE A 263 1.38 -6.49 -9.62
C PHE A 263 0.92 -5.53 -10.72
N PRO A 264 -0.36 -5.12 -10.70
CA PRO A 264 -0.90 -4.16 -11.68
C PRO A 264 -0.31 -2.77 -11.46
N LYS A 265 -0.17 -2.01 -12.55
CA LYS A 265 0.25 -0.60 -12.50
C LYS A 265 -0.93 0.30 -12.11
N THR A 266 -1.42 0.15 -10.90
CA THR A 266 -2.49 0.99 -10.35
C THR A 266 -1.97 1.76 -9.14
N SER A 267 -2.51 2.95 -8.90
CA SER A 267 -2.23 3.72 -7.70
C SER A 267 -3.34 3.50 -6.67
N LEU A 268 -2.94 3.17 -5.45
CA LEU A 268 -3.84 3.03 -4.32
C LEU A 268 -3.64 4.25 -3.42
N HIS A 269 -4.64 5.10 -3.29
CA HIS A 269 -4.54 6.25 -2.41
C HIS A 269 -4.94 5.87 -1.00
N ILE A 270 -4.17 6.31 -0.01
CA ILE A 270 -4.56 6.23 1.39
C ILE A 270 -5.87 6.99 1.56
N SER A 271 -6.92 6.30 2.01
CA SER A 271 -8.21 6.92 2.28
C SER A 271 -8.07 7.92 3.44
N LYS A 272 -8.35 9.20 3.19
CA LYS A 272 -8.37 10.21 4.25
C LYS A 272 -9.82 10.51 4.62
N HIS A 273 -10.25 10.15 5.82
CA HIS A 273 -11.56 10.49 6.35
C HIS A 273 -11.46 11.73 7.26
N PRO A 274 -11.88 12.91 6.81
CA PRO A 274 -11.73 14.15 7.58
C PRO A 274 -12.66 14.28 8.78
N LYS A 275 -13.60 13.34 9.00
CA LYS A 275 -14.69 13.48 9.97
C LYS A 275 -14.49 12.81 11.33
N VAL A 276 -13.42 12.06 11.54
CA VAL A 276 -13.17 11.34 12.82
C VAL A 276 -12.11 12.05 13.67
N ASN A 277 -12.04 13.35 13.56
CA ASN A 277 -10.88 14.18 13.89
C ASN A 277 -10.62 14.45 15.38
N ASN A 278 -11.44 13.96 16.32
CA ASN A 278 -11.35 14.43 17.72
C ASN A 278 -11.30 13.30 18.76
N ILE A 279 -11.07 12.06 18.35
CA ILE A 279 -11.03 10.95 19.30
C ILE A 279 -9.58 10.51 19.44
N THR A 280 -9.00 10.74 20.62
CA THR A 280 -7.65 10.30 20.93
C THR A 280 -7.67 8.91 21.58
N ARG A 281 -6.56 8.17 21.48
CA ARG A 281 -6.39 6.86 22.11
C ARG A 281 -6.67 6.87 23.62
N ASN A 282 -6.58 8.02 24.28
CA ASN A 282 -6.87 8.20 25.69
C ASN A 282 -8.37 8.23 26.01
N ASP A 283 -9.22 8.44 25.01
CA ASP A 283 -10.67 8.48 25.17
C ASP A 283 -11.28 7.05 25.31
N TYR A 284 -10.44 6.01 25.19
CA TYR A 284 -10.84 4.60 25.18
C TYR A 284 -10.54 3.81 26.46
N LYS A 285 -9.88 4.45 27.42
CA LYS A 285 -9.54 3.83 28.71
C LYS A 285 -10.54 4.14 29.82
N GLN A 286 -11.74 4.62 29.45
CA GLN A 286 -12.82 4.82 30.41
C GLN A 286 -13.85 3.68 30.36
#